data_715ee0246e41139666782faa9fb9b0ee
#
_entry.id   715ee0246e41139666782faa9fb9b0ee
#
_cell.length_a   1.000
_cell.length_b   1.000
_cell.length_c   1.000
_cell.angle_alpha   90.00
_cell.angle_beta   90.00
_cell.angle_gamma   90.00
#
_symmetry.space_group_name_H-M   'P 1'
#
loop_
_entity.id
_entity.type
_entity.pdbx_description
1 polymer ?
#
loop_
_entity_poly.entity_id
_entity_poly.type
_entity_poly.pdbx_seq_one_letter_code
_entity_poly.pdbx_strand_id
1 'polypeptide(L)'
;MTVREAGVLAIGAGPANLALAVAIEESGSAELADGTLLLEQSPDVKWQRDLLMPWARSQVSFLKDLVTLRNPSSRFTFLNFLHEQGRLDEFINLGTFHPYRWEFSDYLQWVAASLKRVRIQYGARAARVDPVLAEDGSVSGWSVLLTDGDEIRCRDLVVGGGRDPRVPEVFAGLPADRLIHSAQYRTRIAGIARDEPVRAVVVGGAQSAAEMFYALHENLPQSRVTMLVRSIGLQNYQTSKFVNELFFPSFVDEFHDSPAEVRAQVLDEMRLTNYAGLAPPFLDELYTMLYRQKALGPQRSEVRAMTEVVGARVEDGDVVLDLRDRLSGKTEPLRCDLVLLGTGYDPRKPALVRELAARVGIDKVEVSRAHRVRLGDAARGAVYLQGVNEETHGIADSLISVLANRSHDILADLLARRAGTGAGSAR
;
A
#
# COMPACT_ATOMS: atom_id res chain seq x y z
N MET A 1 22.69 19.86 -12.24
CA MET A 1 22.56 18.55 -11.59
C MET A 1 23.28 18.60 -10.25
N THR A 2 22.57 18.59 -9.15
CA THR A 2 23.19 18.62 -7.81
C THR A 2 23.24 17.17 -7.30
N VAL A 3 24.44 16.66 -7.03
CA VAL A 3 24.62 15.34 -6.41
C VAL A 3 24.66 15.53 -4.90
N ARG A 4 23.77 14.86 -4.19
CA ARG A 4 23.70 14.87 -2.72
C ARG A 4 23.96 13.47 -2.19
N GLU A 5 24.36 13.38 -0.92
CA GLU A 5 24.67 12.11 -0.28
C GLU A 5 23.78 11.84 0.94
N ALA A 6 23.44 10.58 1.15
CA ALA A 6 22.75 10.06 2.31
C ALA A 6 23.40 8.75 2.76
N GLY A 7 23.43 8.49 4.06
CA GLY A 7 23.86 7.19 4.59
C GLY A 7 22.83 6.10 4.33
N VAL A 8 21.56 6.42 4.57
CA VAL A 8 20.36 5.61 4.24
C VAL A 8 19.40 6.47 3.45
N LEU A 9 18.96 5.99 2.30
CA LEU A 9 17.93 6.63 1.48
C LEU A 9 16.70 5.72 1.42
N ALA A 10 15.54 6.24 1.82
CA ALA A 10 14.30 5.50 1.75
C ALA A 10 13.36 6.09 0.69
N ILE A 11 12.91 5.26 -0.26
CA ILE A 11 11.96 5.65 -1.32
C ILE A 11 10.53 5.43 -0.82
N GLY A 12 9.76 6.52 -0.75
CA GLY A 12 8.43 6.63 -0.16
C GLY A 12 8.49 7.02 1.33
N ALA A 13 7.60 7.92 1.78
CA ALA A 13 7.41 8.25 3.21
C ALA A 13 6.05 7.72 3.72
N GLY A 14 5.59 6.60 3.17
CA GLY A 14 4.41 5.90 3.66
C GLY A 14 4.63 5.23 5.02
N PRO A 15 3.60 4.57 5.60
CA PRO A 15 3.66 3.98 6.94
C PRO A 15 4.89 3.09 7.17
N ALA A 16 5.31 2.33 6.16
CA ALA A 16 6.45 1.41 6.26
C ALA A 16 7.77 2.15 6.55
N ASN A 17 8.10 3.15 5.74
CA ASN A 17 9.33 3.92 5.93
C ASN A 17 9.23 4.91 7.08
N LEU A 18 8.04 5.40 7.45
CA LEU A 18 7.86 6.19 8.67
C LEU A 18 8.11 5.36 9.94
N ALA A 19 7.66 4.08 9.99
CA ALA A 19 7.97 3.20 11.10
C ALA A 19 9.49 2.97 11.24
N LEU A 20 10.19 2.81 10.10
CA LEU A 20 11.65 2.72 10.10
C LEU A 20 12.31 4.05 10.52
N ALA A 21 11.79 5.18 10.06
CA ALA A 21 12.28 6.51 10.46
C ALA A 21 12.17 6.71 11.97
N VAL A 22 11.04 6.33 12.58
CA VAL A 22 10.85 6.36 14.05
C VAL A 22 11.84 5.41 14.74
N ALA A 23 12.02 4.20 14.24
CA ALA A 23 12.96 3.25 14.81
C ALA A 23 14.41 3.78 14.76
N ILE A 24 14.80 4.42 13.66
CA ILE A 24 16.12 5.08 13.50
C ILE A 24 16.23 6.29 14.43
N GLU A 25 15.23 7.15 14.50
CA GLU A 25 15.19 8.33 15.38
C GLU A 25 15.39 7.95 16.85
N GLU A 26 14.80 6.82 17.28
CA GLU A 26 14.87 6.30 18.66
C GLU A 26 16.07 5.37 18.91
N SER A 27 16.89 5.06 17.91
CA SER A 27 17.99 4.08 18.02
C SER A 27 19.15 4.51 18.91
N GLY A 28 19.24 5.81 19.23
CA GLY A 28 20.39 6.41 19.90
C GLY A 28 21.59 6.65 18.98
N SER A 29 21.59 6.18 17.73
CA SER A 29 22.63 6.43 16.74
C SER A 29 22.39 7.76 16.03
N ALA A 30 23.02 8.82 16.51
CA ALA A 30 22.92 10.15 15.92
C ALA A 30 23.39 10.17 14.46
N GLU A 31 24.50 9.51 14.17
CA GLU A 31 25.06 9.40 12.82
C GLU A 31 24.08 8.74 11.83
N LEU A 32 23.45 7.63 12.24
CA LEU A 32 22.48 6.95 11.40
C LEU A 32 21.25 7.83 11.15
N ALA A 33 20.73 8.48 12.19
CA ALA A 33 19.55 9.32 12.09
C ALA A 33 19.79 10.56 11.21
N ASP A 34 20.88 11.30 11.44
CA ASP A 34 21.25 12.49 10.66
C ASP A 34 21.60 12.14 9.20
N GLY A 35 22.14 10.92 8.97
CA GLY A 35 22.43 10.38 7.65
C GLY A 35 21.25 9.78 6.91
N THR A 36 20.03 9.76 7.50
CA THR A 36 18.85 9.15 6.88
C THR A 36 17.96 10.20 6.20
N LEU A 37 17.58 9.91 4.94
CA LEU A 37 16.67 10.72 4.14
C LEU A 37 15.55 9.87 3.56
N LEU A 38 14.31 10.27 3.74
CA LEU A 38 13.14 9.71 3.07
C LEU A 38 12.74 10.59 1.87
N LEU A 39 12.38 9.98 0.75
CA LEU A 39 11.81 10.64 -0.42
C LEU A 39 10.31 10.41 -0.47
N GLU A 40 9.52 11.46 -0.59
CA GLU A 40 8.08 11.38 -0.80
C GLU A 40 7.70 12.13 -2.08
N GLN A 41 7.02 11.43 -3.00
CA GLN A 41 6.60 12.03 -4.28
C GLN A 41 5.50 13.07 -4.12
N SER A 42 4.71 12.96 -3.05
CA SER A 42 3.59 13.85 -2.74
C SER A 42 4.04 15.04 -1.89
N PRO A 43 3.22 16.12 -1.79
CA PRO A 43 3.54 17.28 -0.95
C PRO A 43 3.35 17.01 0.56
N ASP A 44 2.74 15.90 0.93
CA ASP A 44 2.47 15.51 2.32
C ASP A 44 2.42 13.98 2.45
N VAL A 45 2.35 13.47 3.69
CA VAL A 45 2.19 12.05 3.98
C VAL A 45 0.71 11.74 4.18
N LYS A 46 0.11 11.01 3.25
CA LYS A 46 -1.28 10.51 3.38
C LYS A 46 -1.35 9.06 2.97
N TRP A 47 -1.82 8.21 3.87
CA TRP A 47 -2.03 6.81 3.58
C TRP A 47 -3.32 6.61 2.79
N GLN A 48 -3.25 5.89 1.67
CA GLN A 48 -4.39 5.67 0.77
C GLN A 48 -5.11 6.98 0.38
N ARG A 49 -4.35 7.99 0.01
CA ARG A 49 -4.79 9.36 -0.29
C ARG A 49 -6.09 9.46 -1.07
N ASP A 50 -6.24 8.64 -2.10
CA ASP A 50 -7.39 8.65 -2.99
C ASP A 50 -8.61 7.86 -2.48
N LEU A 51 -8.50 7.22 -1.32
CA LEU A 51 -9.58 6.51 -0.62
C LEU A 51 -9.85 7.07 0.79
N LEU A 52 -9.56 8.35 1.02
CA LEU A 52 -9.83 9.05 2.29
C LEU A 52 -11.25 9.63 2.30
N MET A 53 -12.28 8.79 2.15
CA MET A 53 -13.66 9.20 2.38
C MET A 53 -13.88 9.50 3.87
N PRO A 54 -14.75 10.48 4.23
CA PRO A 54 -14.96 10.87 5.63
C PRO A 54 -15.37 9.72 6.56
N TRP A 55 -16.08 8.74 6.02
CA TRP A 55 -16.61 7.57 6.74
C TRP A 55 -15.68 6.34 6.68
N ALA A 56 -14.66 6.33 5.81
CA ALA A 56 -13.78 5.18 5.63
C ALA A 56 -12.92 4.93 6.87
N ARG A 57 -12.97 3.68 7.36
CA ARG A 57 -12.21 3.26 8.55
C ARG A 57 -10.99 2.44 8.18
N SER A 58 -10.01 2.45 9.08
CA SER A 58 -8.92 1.48 9.04
C SER A 58 -9.46 0.09 9.35
N GLN A 59 -8.97 -0.92 8.64
CA GLN A 59 -9.26 -2.33 8.94
C GLN A 59 -8.33 -2.90 10.01
N VAL A 60 -7.35 -2.12 10.44
CA VAL A 60 -6.34 -2.51 11.43
C VAL A 60 -6.53 -1.67 12.69
N SER A 61 -6.37 -2.30 13.86
CA SER A 61 -6.43 -1.62 15.15
C SER A 61 -5.38 -0.50 15.24
N PHE A 62 -5.74 0.62 15.87
CA PHE A 62 -4.83 1.73 16.12
C PHE A 62 -3.62 1.34 16.98
N LEU A 63 -3.72 0.26 17.79
CA LEU A 63 -2.60 -0.27 18.57
C LEU A 63 -1.52 -0.95 17.70
N LYS A 64 -1.84 -1.23 16.44
CA LYS A 64 -0.87 -1.66 15.43
C LYS A 64 -0.36 -0.45 14.63
N ASP A 65 -0.04 0.62 15.33
CA ASP A 65 0.57 1.83 14.78
C ASP A 65 2.06 1.61 14.39
N LEU A 66 2.78 2.69 14.12
CA LEU A 66 4.17 2.61 13.67
C LEU A 66 5.15 2.08 14.72
N VAL A 67 4.77 2.02 16.01
CA VAL A 67 5.74 1.83 17.10
C VAL A 67 5.25 1.00 18.28
N THR A 68 3.96 1.00 18.60
CA THR A 68 3.43 0.45 19.86
C THR A 68 3.82 -1.02 20.09
N LEU A 69 3.76 -1.87 19.05
CA LEU A 69 4.12 -3.28 19.18
C LEU A 69 5.64 -3.52 19.41
N ARG A 70 6.49 -2.56 19.09
CA ARG A 70 7.93 -2.61 19.36
C ARG A 70 8.29 -1.89 20.66
N ASN A 71 7.74 -0.71 20.86
CA ASN A 71 8.03 0.15 22.00
C ASN A 71 6.75 0.92 22.44
N PRO A 72 5.95 0.37 23.34
CA PRO A 72 4.72 1.01 23.78
C PRO A 72 4.94 2.32 24.57
N SER A 73 6.17 2.57 25.03
CA SER A 73 6.55 3.81 25.71
C SER A 73 7.02 4.92 24.77
N SER A 74 7.02 4.68 23.45
CA SER A 74 7.42 5.67 22.46
C SER A 74 6.48 6.86 22.47
N ARG A 75 7.06 8.06 22.28
CA ARG A 75 6.27 9.27 22.08
C ARG A 75 5.51 9.29 20.75
N PHE A 76 5.85 8.43 19.79
CA PHE A 76 5.26 8.36 18.46
C PHE A 76 4.06 7.41 18.37
N THR A 77 3.45 7.01 19.51
CA THR A 77 2.24 6.18 19.50
C THR A 77 1.02 6.97 19.03
N PHE A 78 0.04 6.26 18.45
CA PHE A 78 -1.24 6.85 18.06
C PHE A 78 -1.99 7.46 19.26
N LEU A 79 -1.89 6.85 20.43
CA LEU A 79 -2.49 7.40 21.65
C LEU A 79 -1.85 8.72 22.05
N ASN A 80 -0.53 8.85 21.95
CA ASN A 80 0.14 10.11 22.26
C ASN A 80 -0.22 11.21 21.24
N PHE A 81 -0.35 10.84 19.97
CA PHE A 81 -0.89 11.76 18.96
C PHE A 81 -2.26 12.30 19.36
N LEU A 82 -3.21 11.44 19.74
CA LEU A 82 -4.53 11.87 20.17
C LEU A 82 -4.47 12.77 21.43
N HIS A 83 -3.59 12.43 22.38
CA HIS A 83 -3.37 13.23 23.57
C HIS A 83 -2.85 14.64 23.23
N GLU A 84 -1.82 14.75 22.40
CA GLU A 84 -1.26 16.04 21.98
C GLU A 84 -2.25 16.88 21.15
N GLN A 85 -3.19 16.23 20.44
CA GLN A 85 -4.27 16.90 19.71
C GLN A 85 -5.48 17.26 20.60
N GLY A 86 -5.47 16.90 21.89
CA GLY A 86 -6.60 17.14 22.81
C GLY A 86 -7.86 16.33 22.46
N ARG A 87 -7.72 15.19 21.76
CA ARG A 87 -8.82 14.37 21.23
C ARG A 87 -8.92 12.99 21.86
N LEU A 88 -8.12 12.71 22.88
CA LEU A 88 -8.05 11.37 23.47
C LEU A 88 -9.37 10.97 24.12
N ASP A 89 -10.03 11.88 24.87
CA ASP A 89 -11.27 11.60 25.58
C ASP A 89 -12.41 11.28 24.61
N GLU A 90 -12.56 12.06 23.52
CA GLU A 90 -13.56 11.81 22.50
C GLU A 90 -13.31 10.48 21.77
N PHE A 91 -12.06 10.15 21.49
CA PHE A 91 -11.70 8.88 20.86
C PHE A 91 -12.00 7.68 21.79
N ILE A 92 -11.71 7.80 23.10
CA ILE A 92 -12.09 6.77 24.09
C ILE A 92 -13.61 6.60 24.11
N ASN A 93 -14.36 7.69 24.12
CA ASN A 93 -15.82 7.67 24.12
C ASN A 93 -16.41 7.12 22.82
N LEU A 94 -15.71 7.25 21.68
CA LEU A 94 -16.09 6.64 20.41
C LEU A 94 -16.09 5.10 20.48
N GLY A 95 -15.31 4.48 21.38
CA GLY A 95 -15.35 3.06 21.69
C GLY A 95 -14.93 2.14 20.54
N THR A 96 -13.96 2.54 19.70
CA THR A 96 -13.51 1.77 18.54
C THR A 96 -12.02 1.47 18.57
N PHE A 97 -11.63 0.29 18.06
CA PHE A 97 -10.23 -0.02 17.76
C PHE A 97 -9.82 0.38 16.33
N HIS A 98 -10.77 0.77 15.50
CA HIS A 98 -10.56 1.05 14.08
C HIS A 98 -10.79 2.55 13.80
N PRO A 99 -9.74 3.37 13.82
CA PRO A 99 -9.85 4.80 13.59
C PRO A 99 -10.33 5.08 12.16
N TYR A 100 -10.81 6.28 11.93
CA TYR A 100 -11.03 6.73 10.57
C TYR A 100 -9.70 6.77 9.80
N ARG A 101 -9.74 6.47 8.50
CA ARG A 101 -8.54 6.43 7.67
C ARG A 101 -7.86 7.80 7.56
N TRP A 102 -8.66 8.88 7.52
CA TRP A 102 -8.15 10.25 7.56
C TRP A 102 -7.44 10.55 8.88
N GLU A 103 -7.97 10.09 10.01
CA GLU A 103 -7.38 10.28 11.33
C GLU A 103 -6.03 9.54 11.47
N PHE A 104 -5.94 8.32 10.91
CA PHE A 104 -4.67 7.62 10.83
C PHE A 104 -3.68 8.33 9.90
N SER A 105 -4.15 8.95 8.82
CA SER A 105 -3.30 9.78 7.94
C SER A 105 -2.80 11.04 8.65
N ASP A 106 -3.62 11.68 9.49
CA ASP A 106 -3.21 12.82 10.31
C ASP A 106 -2.15 12.42 11.34
N TYR A 107 -2.29 11.22 11.94
CA TYR A 107 -1.26 10.64 12.78
C TYR A 107 0.08 10.47 12.03
N LEU A 108 0.06 9.94 10.81
CA LEU A 108 1.28 9.79 10.01
C LEU A 108 1.95 11.14 9.69
N GLN A 109 1.16 12.15 9.39
CA GLN A 109 1.67 13.51 9.17
C GLN A 109 2.27 14.10 10.45
N TRP A 110 1.62 13.89 11.60
CA TRP A 110 2.13 14.32 12.88
C TRP A 110 3.46 13.61 13.23
N VAL A 111 3.57 12.29 12.97
CA VAL A 111 4.84 11.56 13.11
C VAL A 111 5.91 12.17 12.23
N ALA A 112 5.63 12.37 10.94
CA ALA A 112 6.58 12.95 9.99
C ALA A 112 7.09 14.34 10.43
N ALA A 113 6.19 15.18 10.93
CA ALA A 113 6.52 16.51 11.44
C ALA A 113 7.27 16.50 12.80
N SER A 114 7.15 15.41 13.56
CA SER A 114 7.77 15.24 14.87
C SER A 114 9.17 14.64 14.84
N LEU A 115 9.64 14.14 13.69
CA LEU A 115 11.03 13.69 13.49
C LEU A 115 11.98 14.89 13.62
N LYS A 116 13.11 14.71 14.32
CA LYS A 116 14.08 15.79 14.57
C LYS A 116 15.37 15.64 13.77
N ARG A 117 15.80 14.40 13.53
CA ARG A 117 17.07 14.07 12.87
C ARG A 117 16.84 13.46 11.49
N VAL A 118 15.97 12.46 11.41
CA VAL A 118 15.59 11.84 10.13
C VAL A 118 14.83 12.87 9.28
N ARG A 119 15.27 13.07 8.05
CA ARG A 119 14.72 14.08 7.14
C ARG A 119 13.78 13.46 6.12
N ILE A 120 12.77 14.23 5.72
CA ILE A 120 11.86 13.87 4.63
C ILE A 120 11.93 14.96 3.56
N GLN A 121 12.13 14.56 2.31
CA GLN A 121 12.03 15.44 1.16
C GLN A 121 10.73 15.15 0.41
N TYR A 122 9.84 16.13 0.41
CA TYR A 122 8.56 16.07 -0.30
C TYR A 122 8.71 16.51 -1.76
N GLY A 123 7.76 16.09 -2.62
CA GLY A 123 7.79 16.38 -4.06
C GLY A 123 8.92 15.65 -4.81
N ALA A 124 9.57 14.68 -4.17
CA ALA A 124 10.73 13.99 -4.69
C ALA A 124 10.37 12.57 -5.15
N ARG A 125 10.19 12.39 -6.46
CA ARG A 125 9.86 11.11 -7.06
C ARG A 125 11.12 10.44 -7.62
N ALA A 126 11.44 9.26 -7.11
CA ALA A 126 12.50 8.43 -7.69
C ALA A 126 12.06 7.91 -9.07
N ALA A 127 12.87 8.20 -10.09
CA ALA A 127 12.66 7.75 -11.46
C ALA A 127 13.45 6.48 -11.77
N ARG A 128 14.68 6.37 -11.23
CA ARG A 128 15.60 5.26 -11.51
C ARG A 128 16.55 5.05 -10.36
N VAL A 129 16.98 3.80 -10.17
CA VAL A 129 18.04 3.42 -9.23
C VAL A 129 19.13 2.68 -10.00
N ASP A 130 20.38 3.10 -9.82
CA ASP A 130 21.56 2.49 -10.41
C ASP A 130 22.52 2.04 -9.32
N PRO A 131 23.26 0.92 -9.48
CA PRO A 131 24.34 0.55 -8.59
C PRO A 131 25.54 1.50 -8.74
N VAL A 132 26.15 1.86 -7.63
CA VAL A 132 27.47 2.51 -7.60
C VAL A 132 28.49 1.41 -7.38
N LEU A 133 29.44 1.25 -8.31
CA LEU A 133 30.46 0.22 -8.23
C LEU A 133 31.77 0.77 -7.59
N ALA A 134 32.40 -0.06 -6.79
CA ALA A 134 33.75 0.15 -6.32
C ALA A 134 34.78 -0.25 -7.40
N GLU A 135 36.07 0.03 -7.19
CA GLU A 135 37.15 -0.32 -8.11
C GLU A 135 37.25 -1.83 -8.39
N ASP A 136 36.87 -2.66 -7.40
CA ASP A 136 36.83 -4.12 -7.51
C ASP A 136 35.57 -4.66 -8.23
N GLY A 137 34.71 -3.77 -8.72
CA GLY A 137 33.46 -4.11 -9.38
C GLY A 137 32.32 -4.49 -8.43
N SER A 138 32.52 -4.49 -7.12
CA SER A 138 31.48 -4.74 -6.13
C SER A 138 30.53 -3.54 -5.99
N VAL A 139 29.27 -3.80 -5.62
CA VAL A 139 28.29 -2.72 -5.35
C VAL A 139 28.65 -2.03 -4.03
N SER A 140 29.08 -0.77 -4.09
CA SER A 140 29.45 0.04 -2.93
C SER A 140 28.28 0.88 -2.39
N GLY A 141 27.27 1.15 -3.20
CA GLY A 141 26.12 1.97 -2.88
C GLY A 141 25.15 2.09 -4.05
N TRP A 142 24.29 3.08 -3.98
CA TRP A 142 23.20 3.30 -4.91
C TRP A 142 23.13 4.77 -5.34
N SER A 143 22.80 5.00 -6.60
CA SER A 143 22.48 6.32 -7.15
C SER A 143 20.99 6.33 -7.51
N VAL A 144 20.23 7.27 -6.94
CA VAL A 144 18.80 7.46 -7.21
C VAL A 144 18.61 8.74 -7.99
N LEU A 145 18.17 8.61 -9.23
CA LEU A 145 17.79 9.72 -10.10
C LEU A 145 16.33 10.08 -9.82
N LEU A 146 16.07 11.36 -9.55
CA LEU A 146 14.72 11.90 -9.38
C LEU A 146 14.12 12.36 -10.72
N THR A 147 12.80 12.54 -10.76
CA THR A 147 12.10 13.01 -11.98
C THR A 147 12.42 14.45 -12.36
N ASP A 148 12.92 15.26 -11.45
CA ASP A 148 13.40 16.64 -11.70
C ASP A 148 14.85 16.71 -12.21
N GLY A 149 15.52 15.55 -12.28
CA GLY A 149 16.91 15.43 -12.74
C GLY A 149 17.97 15.51 -11.64
N ASP A 150 17.59 15.70 -10.39
CA ASP A 150 18.53 15.63 -9.26
C ASP A 150 18.94 14.17 -8.98
N GLU A 151 20.18 13.99 -8.50
CA GLU A 151 20.77 12.69 -8.14
C GLU A 151 21.09 12.65 -6.64
N ILE A 152 20.72 11.54 -5.99
CA ILE A 152 21.06 11.28 -4.60
C ILE A 152 21.80 9.95 -4.51
N ARG A 153 23.01 9.99 -3.98
CA ARG A 153 23.81 8.79 -3.69
C ARG A 153 23.61 8.34 -2.26
N CYS A 154 23.52 7.04 -2.06
CA CYS A 154 23.44 6.48 -0.72
C CYS A 154 24.21 5.17 -0.62
N ARG A 155 24.61 4.83 0.61
CA ARG A 155 25.20 3.52 0.90
C ARG A 155 24.12 2.46 0.95
N ASP A 156 23.06 2.69 1.72
CA ASP A 156 21.98 1.74 1.95
C ASP A 156 20.67 2.32 1.42
N LEU A 157 19.93 1.52 0.67
CA LEU A 157 18.67 1.89 0.05
C LEU A 157 17.51 1.11 0.69
N VAL A 158 16.41 1.78 1.01
CA VAL A 158 15.17 1.15 1.47
C VAL A 158 14.04 1.48 0.51
N VAL A 159 13.39 0.48 -0.07
CA VAL A 159 12.26 0.68 -0.98
C VAL A 159 10.97 0.32 -0.26
N GLY A 160 10.18 1.35 0.06
CA GLY A 160 8.88 1.25 0.74
C GLY A 160 7.80 2.08 0.02
N GLY A 161 7.89 2.20 -1.30
CA GLY A 161 6.98 2.98 -2.15
C GLY A 161 5.64 2.30 -2.47
N GLY A 162 5.35 1.13 -1.87
CA GLY A 162 4.15 0.35 -2.15
C GLY A 162 4.26 -0.50 -3.42
N ARG A 163 3.11 -0.94 -3.94
CA ARG A 163 2.98 -1.79 -5.13
C ARG A 163 2.39 -1.02 -6.31
N ASP A 164 2.66 -1.45 -7.52
CA ASP A 164 2.08 -0.88 -8.74
C ASP A 164 0.58 -1.19 -8.83
N PRO A 165 -0.28 -0.25 -9.26
CA PRO A 165 -1.70 -0.51 -9.51
C PRO A 165 -1.90 -1.62 -10.54
N ARG A 166 -2.86 -2.52 -10.29
CA ARG A 166 -3.20 -3.59 -11.23
C ARG A 166 -4.28 -3.14 -12.20
N VAL A 167 -3.91 -2.92 -13.44
CA VAL A 167 -4.84 -2.73 -14.57
C VAL A 167 -4.91 -4.03 -15.35
N PRO A 168 -6.05 -4.77 -15.34
CA PRO A 168 -6.21 -5.97 -16.16
C PRO A 168 -6.10 -5.67 -17.65
N GLU A 169 -5.51 -6.59 -18.43
CA GLU A 169 -5.22 -6.44 -19.85
C GLU A 169 -6.46 -6.05 -20.68
N VAL A 170 -7.63 -6.55 -20.30
CA VAL A 170 -8.90 -6.24 -20.99
C VAL A 170 -9.21 -4.73 -21.03
N PHE A 171 -8.64 -3.92 -20.13
CA PHE A 171 -8.83 -2.47 -20.07
C PHE A 171 -7.67 -1.67 -20.67
N ALA A 172 -6.60 -2.31 -21.13
CA ALA A 172 -5.38 -1.62 -21.59
C ALA A 172 -5.62 -0.68 -22.78
N GLY A 173 -6.65 -0.95 -23.59
CA GLY A 173 -7.02 -0.13 -24.75
C GLY A 173 -7.94 1.06 -24.45
N LEU A 174 -8.39 1.23 -23.19
CA LEU A 174 -9.26 2.35 -22.83
C LEU A 174 -8.47 3.66 -22.64
N PRO A 175 -9.02 4.82 -23.04
CA PRO A 175 -8.43 6.12 -22.78
C PRO A 175 -8.26 6.36 -21.28
N ALA A 176 -7.16 7.02 -20.91
CA ALA A 176 -6.82 7.26 -19.51
C ALA A 176 -7.84 8.14 -18.77
N ASP A 177 -8.58 9.01 -19.47
CA ASP A 177 -9.66 9.82 -18.92
C ASP A 177 -10.93 9.01 -18.62
N ARG A 178 -11.10 7.84 -19.23
CA ARG A 178 -12.24 6.95 -19.05
C ARG A 178 -11.98 5.81 -18.06
N LEU A 179 -10.72 5.63 -17.61
CA LEU A 179 -10.30 4.57 -16.73
C LEU A 179 -9.68 5.13 -15.45
N ILE A 180 -10.23 4.77 -14.29
CA ILE A 180 -9.79 5.29 -12.98
C ILE A 180 -9.46 4.12 -12.06
N HIS A 181 -8.18 3.98 -11.68
CA HIS A 181 -7.83 3.02 -10.63
C HIS A 181 -8.13 3.60 -9.23
N SER A 182 -8.43 2.76 -8.24
CA SER A 182 -8.69 3.17 -6.85
C SER A 182 -7.60 4.06 -6.25
N ALA A 183 -6.35 3.91 -6.69
CA ALA A 183 -5.23 4.77 -6.31
C ALA A 183 -5.31 6.22 -6.84
N GLN A 184 -6.32 6.54 -7.66
CA GLN A 184 -6.54 7.87 -8.26
C GLN A 184 -7.99 8.34 -8.09
N TYR A 185 -8.79 7.61 -7.33
CA TYR A 185 -10.24 7.80 -7.28
C TYR A 185 -10.62 9.24 -6.89
N ARG A 186 -10.24 9.69 -5.71
CA ARG A 186 -10.63 11.00 -5.18
C ARG A 186 -10.15 12.15 -6.06
N THR A 187 -8.90 12.08 -6.51
CA THR A 187 -8.29 13.09 -7.39
C THR A 187 -9.05 13.21 -8.70
N ARG A 188 -9.44 12.09 -9.31
CA ARG A 188 -10.09 12.06 -10.62
C ARG A 188 -11.58 12.38 -10.53
N ILE A 189 -12.27 11.92 -9.49
CA ILE A 189 -13.71 12.19 -9.29
C ILE A 189 -13.98 13.62 -8.85
N ALA A 190 -13.04 14.32 -8.23
CA ALA A 190 -13.20 15.71 -7.80
C ALA A 190 -13.51 16.69 -8.95
N GLY A 191 -13.21 16.33 -10.19
CA GLY A 191 -13.53 17.12 -11.38
C GLY A 191 -14.95 16.92 -11.93
N ILE A 192 -15.72 15.97 -11.40
CA ILE A 192 -17.09 15.68 -11.84
C ILE A 192 -18.08 16.48 -10.98
N ALA A 193 -18.96 17.22 -11.62
CA ALA A 193 -19.98 17.99 -10.90
C ALA A 193 -20.98 17.06 -10.19
N ARG A 194 -21.46 17.47 -9.00
CA ARG A 194 -22.35 16.64 -8.17
C ARG A 194 -23.65 16.23 -8.88
N ASP A 195 -24.15 17.07 -9.74
CA ASP A 195 -25.39 16.89 -10.50
C ASP A 195 -25.17 16.33 -11.92
N GLU A 196 -23.92 16.03 -12.27
CA GLU A 196 -23.58 15.43 -13.56
C GLU A 196 -24.08 13.98 -13.63
N PRO A 197 -24.89 13.63 -14.64
CA PRO A 197 -25.40 12.27 -14.81
C PRO A 197 -24.33 11.38 -15.45
N VAL A 198 -23.60 10.61 -14.65
CA VAL A 198 -22.55 9.71 -15.11
C VAL A 198 -23.00 8.24 -15.01
N ARG A 199 -22.77 7.47 -16.06
CA ARG A 199 -22.88 6.00 -16.03
C ARG A 199 -21.51 5.43 -15.64
N ALA A 200 -21.34 5.07 -14.37
CA ALA A 200 -20.09 4.56 -13.83
C ALA A 200 -20.13 3.04 -13.63
N VAL A 201 -19.09 2.34 -14.03
CA VAL A 201 -18.91 0.92 -13.75
C VAL A 201 -17.73 0.71 -12.84
N VAL A 202 -17.94 0.08 -11.69
CA VAL A 202 -16.90 -0.29 -10.73
C VAL A 202 -16.58 -1.78 -10.87
N VAL A 203 -15.34 -2.11 -11.16
CA VAL A 203 -14.86 -3.49 -11.34
C VAL A 203 -14.06 -3.93 -10.12
N GLY A 204 -14.55 -4.94 -9.41
CA GLY A 204 -13.89 -5.51 -8.23
C GLY A 204 -14.89 -5.97 -7.18
N GLY A 205 -14.44 -6.80 -6.22
CA GLY A 205 -15.28 -7.38 -5.17
C GLY A 205 -14.70 -7.21 -3.77
N ALA A 206 -13.72 -6.31 -3.59
CA ALA A 206 -13.07 -6.05 -2.30
C ALA A 206 -13.34 -4.63 -1.80
N GLN A 207 -12.80 -4.30 -0.62
CA GLN A 207 -13.05 -3.06 0.11
C GLN A 207 -12.93 -1.80 -0.77
N SER A 208 -11.86 -1.62 -1.53
CA SER A 208 -11.66 -0.42 -2.36
C SER A 208 -12.72 -0.25 -3.44
N ALA A 209 -13.17 -1.35 -4.07
CA ALA A 209 -14.23 -1.31 -5.08
C ALA A 209 -15.58 -0.93 -4.44
N ALA A 210 -15.91 -1.54 -3.31
CA ALA A 210 -17.14 -1.26 -2.58
C ALA A 210 -17.18 0.17 -2.04
N GLU A 211 -16.05 0.68 -1.54
CA GLU A 211 -15.93 2.08 -1.10
C GLU A 211 -16.14 3.07 -2.25
N MET A 212 -15.53 2.82 -3.42
CA MET A 212 -15.77 3.66 -4.61
C MET A 212 -17.24 3.61 -5.05
N PHE A 213 -17.83 2.43 -5.07
CA PHE A 213 -19.24 2.25 -5.43
C PHE A 213 -20.17 3.01 -4.49
N TYR A 214 -19.96 2.88 -3.17
CA TYR A 214 -20.76 3.60 -2.16
C TYR A 214 -20.54 5.11 -2.25
N ALA A 215 -19.29 5.56 -2.39
CA ALA A 215 -18.99 6.98 -2.52
C ALA A 215 -19.58 7.63 -3.80
N LEU A 216 -19.60 6.92 -4.92
CA LEU A 216 -20.28 7.38 -6.14
C LEU A 216 -21.79 7.50 -5.92
N HIS A 217 -22.40 6.52 -5.24
CA HIS A 217 -23.81 6.57 -4.88
C HIS A 217 -24.16 7.80 -4.06
N GLU A 218 -23.37 8.12 -3.04
CA GLU A 218 -23.60 9.24 -2.14
C GLU A 218 -23.29 10.62 -2.77
N ASN A 219 -22.19 10.69 -3.52
CA ASN A 219 -21.64 11.96 -3.99
C ASN A 219 -22.23 12.41 -5.34
N LEU A 220 -22.67 11.46 -6.19
CA LEU A 220 -23.20 11.74 -7.53
C LEU A 220 -24.68 11.25 -7.65
N PRO A 221 -25.63 11.98 -7.07
CA PRO A 221 -27.03 11.52 -6.94
C PRO A 221 -27.77 11.33 -8.27
N GLN A 222 -27.31 11.93 -9.36
CA GLN A 222 -27.89 11.78 -10.71
C GLN A 222 -27.26 10.63 -11.50
N SER A 223 -26.18 10.02 -10.99
CA SER A 223 -25.42 9.00 -11.70
C SER A 223 -26.03 7.61 -11.53
N ARG A 224 -25.78 6.75 -12.51
CA ARG A 224 -26.03 5.30 -12.43
C ARG A 224 -24.72 4.57 -12.19
N VAL A 225 -24.69 3.73 -11.17
CA VAL A 225 -23.47 3.02 -10.78
C VAL A 225 -23.70 1.51 -10.78
N THR A 226 -22.96 0.79 -11.61
CA THR A 226 -22.97 -0.67 -11.66
C THR A 226 -21.66 -1.21 -11.09
N MET A 227 -21.73 -2.08 -10.09
CA MET A 227 -20.56 -2.79 -9.57
C MET A 227 -20.52 -4.21 -10.13
N LEU A 228 -19.41 -4.58 -10.77
CA LEU A 228 -19.17 -5.89 -11.36
C LEU A 228 -18.28 -6.73 -10.45
N VAL A 229 -18.81 -7.86 -9.99
CA VAL A 229 -18.14 -8.78 -9.08
C VAL A 229 -18.00 -10.14 -9.74
N ARG A 230 -16.76 -10.58 -10.00
CA ARG A 230 -16.51 -11.86 -10.65
C ARG A 230 -16.88 -13.07 -9.78
N SER A 231 -16.76 -12.94 -8.45
CA SER A 231 -17.11 -14.00 -7.50
C SER A 231 -18.64 -14.08 -7.28
N ILE A 232 -19.06 -15.03 -6.45
CA ILE A 232 -20.47 -15.29 -6.12
C ILE A 232 -21.18 -14.10 -5.45
N GLY A 233 -20.45 -13.08 -5.01
CA GLY A 233 -20.95 -11.88 -4.37
C GLY A 233 -19.88 -11.19 -3.58
N LEU A 234 -20.28 -10.13 -2.86
CA LEU A 234 -19.44 -9.47 -1.88
C LEU A 234 -19.38 -10.33 -0.62
N GLN A 235 -18.20 -10.52 -0.08
CA GLN A 235 -17.94 -11.39 1.07
C GLN A 235 -17.27 -10.62 2.20
N ASN A 236 -17.47 -11.04 3.44
CA ASN A 236 -16.69 -10.59 4.56
C ASN A 236 -15.25 -11.10 4.45
N TYR A 237 -14.27 -10.30 4.88
CA TYR A 237 -12.96 -10.85 5.15
C TYR A 237 -13.00 -11.73 6.43
N GLN A 238 -12.11 -12.70 6.49
CA GLN A 238 -12.04 -13.61 7.62
C GLN A 238 -11.54 -12.88 8.88
N THR A 239 -12.35 -12.92 9.96
CA THR A 239 -12.08 -12.23 11.23
C THR A 239 -11.93 -13.17 12.42
N SER A 240 -11.80 -14.49 12.19
CA SER A 240 -11.55 -15.45 13.28
C SER A 240 -10.32 -15.06 14.07
N LYS A 241 -10.42 -15.06 15.41
CA LYS A 241 -9.30 -14.75 16.31
C LYS A 241 -8.13 -15.69 16.12
N PHE A 242 -8.38 -16.97 15.84
CA PHE A 242 -7.34 -17.96 15.57
C PHE A 242 -6.62 -17.71 14.25
N VAL A 243 -7.34 -17.31 13.19
CA VAL A 243 -6.73 -16.93 11.92
C VAL A 243 -5.97 -15.61 12.05
N ASN A 244 -6.43 -14.70 12.90
CA ASN A 244 -5.75 -13.42 13.13
C ASN A 244 -4.37 -13.57 13.81
N GLU A 245 -4.07 -14.71 14.44
CA GLU A 245 -2.72 -15.00 14.98
C GLU A 245 -1.67 -15.09 13.87
N LEU A 246 -2.06 -15.45 12.65
CA LEU A 246 -1.19 -15.47 11.47
C LEU A 246 -0.71 -14.05 11.03
N PHE A 247 -1.28 -12.99 11.62
CA PHE A 247 -0.81 -11.61 11.47
C PHE A 247 0.08 -11.15 12.63
N PHE A 248 0.44 -12.03 13.55
CA PHE A 248 1.37 -11.70 14.62
C PHE A 248 2.82 -11.67 14.12
N PRO A 249 3.66 -10.80 14.66
CA PRO A 249 5.08 -10.77 14.27
C PRO A 249 5.81 -12.10 14.48
N SER A 250 5.43 -12.89 15.49
CA SER A 250 6.00 -14.23 15.74
C SER A 250 5.75 -15.21 14.62
N PHE A 251 4.62 -15.12 13.94
CA PHE A 251 4.32 -16.00 12.80
C PHE A 251 5.24 -15.75 11.60
N VAL A 252 5.82 -14.55 11.48
CA VAL A 252 6.75 -14.23 10.39
C VAL A 252 7.98 -15.13 10.43
N ASP A 253 8.50 -15.47 11.62
CA ASP A 253 9.65 -16.37 11.77
C ASP A 253 9.31 -17.77 11.30
N GLU A 254 8.22 -18.34 11.81
CA GLU A 254 7.74 -19.68 11.43
C GLU A 254 7.47 -19.79 9.92
N PHE A 255 6.82 -18.75 9.37
CA PHE A 255 6.51 -18.69 7.94
C PHE A 255 7.77 -18.59 7.09
N HIS A 256 8.74 -17.72 7.47
CA HIS A 256 9.99 -17.53 6.74
C HIS A 256 10.82 -18.81 6.66
N ASP A 257 10.85 -19.58 7.76
CA ASP A 257 11.63 -20.82 7.88
C ASP A 257 10.94 -22.04 7.24
N SER A 258 9.65 -21.87 6.86
CA SER A 258 8.89 -22.95 6.20
C SER A 258 9.35 -23.19 4.75
N PRO A 259 9.17 -24.42 4.21
CA PRO A 259 9.39 -24.69 2.79
C PRO A 259 8.55 -23.81 1.86
N ALA A 260 9.05 -23.52 0.67
CA ALA A 260 8.39 -22.62 -0.28
C ALA A 260 6.97 -23.09 -0.68
N GLU A 261 6.78 -24.41 -0.81
CA GLU A 261 5.50 -25.03 -1.15
C GLU A 261 4.48 -24.84 -0.03
N VAL A 262 4.91 -24.94 1.23
CA VAL A 262 4.06 -24.72 2.41
C VAL A 262 3.67 -23.26 2.50
N ARG A 263 4.62 -22.33 2.28
CA ARG A 263 4.33 -20.90 2.24
C ARG A 263 3.30 -20.55 1.17
N ALA A 264 3.42 -21.12 -0.03
CA ALA A 264 2.47 -20.90 -1.10
C ALA A 264 1.06 -21.41 -0.75
N GLN A 265 0.95 -22.58 -0.14
CA GLN A 265 -0.32 -23.14 0.34
C GLN A 265 -0.95 -22.24 1.40
N VAL A 266 -0.19 -21.84 2.41
CA VAL A 266 -0.67 -20.97 3.50
C VAL A 266 -1.16 -19.62 2.93
N LEU A 267 -0.44 -19.01 1.99
CA LEU A 267 -0.88 -17.76 1.35
C LEU A 267 -2.19 -17.92 0.56
N ASP A 268 -2.40 -19.05 -0.10
CA ASP A 268 -3.65 -19.32 -0.83
C ASP A 268 -4.82 -19.50 0.15
N GLU A 269 -4.65 -20.25 1.23
CA GLU A 269 -5.66 -20.43 2.29
C GLU A 269 -5.99 -19.07 2.97
N MET A 270 -4.98 -18.23 3.21
CA MET A 270 -5.16 -16.93 3.84
C MET A 270 -5.75 -15.85 2.91
N ARG A 271 -5.90 -16.10 1.64
CA ARG A 271 -6.28 -15.08 0.67
C ARG A 271 -7.55 -14.31 1.05
N LEU A 272 -8.55 -14.98 1.63
CA LEU A 272 -9.81 -14.35 2.08
C LEU A 272 -9.67 -13.58 3.40
N THR A 273 -8.54 -13.65 4.08
CA THR A 273 -8.32 -12.87 5.31
C THR A 273 -7.96 -11.41 5.02
N ASN A 274 -7.41 -11.13 3.84
CA ASN A 274 -6.95 -9.77 3.47
C ASN A 274 -7.42 -9.36 2.07
N TYR A 275 -7.61 -10.30 1.15
CA TYR A 275 -7.97 -10.01 -0.24
C TYR A 275 -9.40 -10.46 -0.55
N ALA A 276 -10.10 -9.68 -1.36
CA ALA A 276 -11.45 -9.97 -1.84
C ALA A 276 -12.55 -10.02 -0.75
N GLY A 277 -12.35 -9.37 0.42
CA GLY A 277 -13.35 -9.24 1.47
C GLY A 277 -13.61 -7.79 1.88
N LEU A 278 -14.75 -7.56 2.53
CA LEU A 278 -15.18 -6.29 3.10
C LEU A 278 -15.26 -6.37 4.63
N ALA A 279 -15.15 -5.22 5.29
CA ALA A 279 -15.47 -5.11 6.70
C ALA A 279 -16.98 -5.42 6.92
N PRO A 280 -17.35 -6.33 7.85
CA PRO A 280 -18.73 -6.73 8.06
C PRO A 280 -19.70 -5.56 8.23
N PRO A 281 -19.46 -4.55 9.07
CA PRO A 281 -20.38 -3.42 9.20
C PRO A 281 -20.59 -2.64 7.91
N PHE A 282 -19.55 -2.52 7.08
CA PHE A 282 -19.66 -1.82 5.81
C PHE A 282 -20.42 -2.64 4.76
N LEU A 283 -20.29 -3.96 4.80
CA LEU A 283 -21.09 -4.85 3.94
C LEU A 283 -22.58 -4.74 4.27
N ASP A 284 -22.94 -4.69 5.56
CA ASP A 284 -24.33 -4.52 6.02
C ASP A 284 -24.90 -3.15 5.61
N GLU A 285 -24.09 -2.09 5.72
CA GLU A 285 -24.48 -0.74 5.28
C GLU A 285 -24.72 -0.70 3.77
N LEU A 286 -23.83 -1.31 2.98
CA LEU A 286 -23.97 -1.39 1.53
C LEU A 286 -25.24 -2.15 1.11
N TYR A 287 -25.51 -3.28 1.75
CA TYR A 287 -26.73 -4.04 1.50
C TYR A 287 -27.97 -3.26 1.86
N THR A 288 -27.95 -2.55 2.99
CA THR A 288 -29.05 -1.70 3.45
C THR A 288 -29.33 -0.56 2.47
N MET A 289 -28.28 0.08 1.93
CA MET A 289 -28.40 1.10 0.89
C MET A 289 -29.08 0.55 -0.36
N LEU A 290 -28.65 -0.60 -0.86
CA LEU A 290 -29.26 -1.25 -2.04
C LEU A 290 -30.71 -1.67 -1.80
N TYR A 291 -31.02 -2.20 -0.62
CA TYR A 291 -32.36 -2.57 -0.23
C TYR A 291 -33.31 -1.36 -0.19
N ARG A 292 -32.87 -0.25 0.43
CA ARG A 292 -33.68 0.98 0.51
C ARG A 292 -34.02 1.54 -0.86
N GLN A 293 -33.04 1.64 -1.77
CA GLN A 293 -33.35 2.15 -3.12
C GLN A 293 -34.28 1.22 -3.91
N LYS A 294 -34.19 -0.11 -3.69
CA LYS A 294 -35.13 -1.07 -4.31
C LYS A 294 -36.56 -0.93 -3.79
N ALA A 295 -36.71 -0.60 -2.50
CA ALA A 295 -37.98 -0.49 -1.85
C ALA A 295 -38.68 0.88 -2.06
N LEU A 296 -37.90 1.97 -2.14
CA LEU A 296 -38.42 3.34 -2.01
C LEU A 296 -38.29 4.20 -3.27
N GLY A 297 -37.54 3.79 -4.29
CA GLY A 297 -37.32 4.69 -5.41
C GLY A 297 -36.62 4.07 -6.62
N PRO A 298 -36.21 4.90 -7.56
CA PRO A 298 -35.51 4.42 -8.76
C PRO A 298 -34.16 3.78 -8.39
N GLN A 299 -33.95 2.58 -8.89
CA GLN A 299 -32.67 1.88 -8.75
C GLN A 299 -31.64 2.54 -9.65
N ARG A 300 -30.70 3.28 -9.05
CA ARG A 300 -29.58 3.91 -9.75
C ARG A 300 -28.23 3.22 -9.48
N SER A 301 -28.19 2.32 -8.50
CA SER A 301 -27.01 1.53 -8.18
C SER A 301 -27.36 0.05 -8.08
N GLU A 302 -26.51 -0.80 -8.65
CA GLU A 302 -26.68 -2.25 -8.64
C GLU A 302 -25.33 -2.96 -8.49
N VAL A 303 -25.37 -4.18 -7.93
CA VAL A 303 -24.22 -5.10 -7.88
C VAL A 303 -24.58 -6.33 -8.74
N ARG A 304 -23.76 -6.59 -9.74
CA ARG A 304 -23.85 -7.77 -10.60
C ARG A 304 -22.73 -8.75 -10.20
N ALA A 305 -23.10 -9.76 -9.44
CA ALA A 305 -22.24 -10.87 -9.08
C ALA A 305 -22.09 -11.86 -10.25
N MET A 306 -21.12 -12.76 -10.16
CA MET A 306 -20.81 -13.78 -11.17
C MET A 306 -20.60 -13.18 -12.57
N THR A 307 -20.19 -11.91 -12.65
CA THR A 307 -20.05 -11.16 -13.91
C THR A 307 -18.59 -10.80 -14.15
N GLU A 308 -18.08 -11.17 -15.32
CA GLU A 308 -16.70 -10.92 -15.73
C GLU A 308 -16.66 -10.02 -16.97
N VAL A 309 -15.77 -9.03 -16.99
CA VAL A 309 -15.50 -8.24 -18.19
C VAL A 309 -14.53 -9.02 -19.06
N VAL A 310 -14.97 -9.34 -20.29
CA VAL A 310 -14.19 -10.12 -21.28
C VAL A 310 -13.76 -9.28 -22.48
N GLY A 311 -14.29 -8.06 -22.62
CA GLY A 311 -13.91 -7.08 -23.64
C GLY A 311 -14.18 -5.67 -23.16
N ALA A 312 -13.36 -4.70 -23.59
CA ALA A 312 -13.57 -3.28 -23.33
C ALA A 312 -13.07 -2.46 -24.54
N ARG A 313 -13.89 -1.53 -25.01
CA ARG A 313 -13.59 -0.67 -26.15
C ARG A 313 -14.33 0.65 -26.07
N VAL A 314 -13.96 1.60 -26.91
CA VAL A 314 -14.73 2.83 -27.12
C VAL A 314 -15.51 2.70 -28.42
N GLU A 315 -16.81 3.00 -28.41
CA GLU A 315 -17.71 2.95 -29.55
C GLU A 315 -18.73 4.10 -29.44
N ASP A 316 -18.81 4.94 -30.46
CA ASP A 316 -19.67 6.13 -30.51
C ASP A 316 -19.49 7.10 -29.34
N GLY A 317 -18.27 7.21 -28.79
CA GLY A 317 -17.95 8.04 -27.62
C GLY A 317 -18.21 7.43 -26.26
N ASP A 318 -18.90 6.30 -26.20
CA ASP A 318 -19.13 5.50 -24.98
C ASP A 318 -18.03 4.47 -24.76
N VAL A 319 -17.79 4.12 -23.50
CA VAL A 319 -17.09 2.87 -23.18
C VAL A 319 -18.09 1.72 -23.24
N VAL A 320 -17.76 0.69 -24.00
CA VAL A 320 -18.55 -0.54 -24.11
C VAL A 320 -17.78 -1.69 -23.49
N LEU A 321 -18.38 -2.31 -22.48
CA LEU A 321 -17.85 -3.50 -21.79
C LEU A 321 -18.64 -4.72 -22.24
N ASP A 322 -17.94 -5.76 -22.71
CA ASP A 322 -18.57 -7.06 -22.96
C ASP A 322 -18.54 -7.87 -21.66
N LEU A 323 -19.73 -8.07 -21.09
CA LEU A 323 -19.93 -8.76 -19.81
C LEU A 323 -20.29 -10.21 -20.05
N ARG A 324 -19.52 -11.13 -19.43
CA ARG A 324 -19.86 -12.56 -19.43
C ARG A 324 -20.48 -12.95 -18.08
N ASP A 325 -21.70 -13.44 -18.12
CA ASP A 325 -22.33 -14.11 -16.98
C ASP A 325 -21.66 -15.49 -16.78
N ARG A 326 -21.09 -15.72 -15.63
CA ARG A 326 -20.33 -16.94 -15.34
C ARG A 326 -21.21 -18.17 -15.07
N LEU A 327 -22.49 -17.97 -14.79
CA LEU A 327 -23.45 -19.07 -14.59
C LEU A 327 -23.98 -19.59 -15.93
N SER A 328 -24.39 -18.68 -16.82
CA SER A 328 -25.00 -19.03 -18.10
C SER A 328 -24.00 -19.07 -19.27
N GLY A 329 -22.80 -18.46 -19.12
CA GLY A 329 -21.83 -18.26 -20.19
C GLY A 329 -22.22 -17.19 -21.21
N LYS A 330 -23.40 -16.57 -21.09
CA LYS A 330 -23.90 -15.55 -22.02
C LYS A 330 -23.08 -14.27 -21.90
N THR A 331 -22.88 -13.60 -23.04
CA THR A 331 -22.22 -12.31 -23.11
C THR A 331 -23.21 -11.24 -23.53
N GLU A 332 -23.18 -10.09 -22.86
CA GLU A 332 -23.96 -8.89 -23.19
C GLU A 332 -23.11 -7.62 -23.10
N PRO A 333 -23.37 -6.60 -23.93
CA PRO A 333 -22.68 -5.32 -23.84
C PRO A 333 -23.28 -4.44 -22.76
N LEU A 334 -22.43 -3.70 -22.04
CA LEU A 334 -22.82 -2.62 -21.13
C LEU A 334 -22.13 -1.33 -21.54
N ARG A 335 -22.90 -0.27 -21.84
CA ARG A 335 -22.38 1.07 -22.16
C ARG A 335 -22.23 1.91 -20.90
N CYS A 336 -21.10 2.59 -20.75
CA CYS A 336 -20.81 3.48 -19.62
C CYS A 336 -19.92 4.65 -20.04
N ASP A 337 -19.80 5.63 -19.16
CA ASP A 337 -18.96 6.81 -19.34
C ASP A 337 -17.59 6.62 -18.68
N LEU A 338 -17.57 5.95 -17.52
CA LEU A 338 -16.36 5.73 -16.71
C LEU A 338 -16.27 4.29 -16.22
N VAL A 339 -15.06 3.76 -16.21
CA VAL A 339 -14.70 2.48 -15.58
C VAL A 339 -13.77 2.74 -14.41
N LEU A 340 -14.16 2.27 -13.22
CA LEU A 340 -13.37 2.39 -12.00
C LEU A 340 -12.83 1.02 -11.59
N LEU A 341 -11.53 0.90 -11.41
CA LEU A 341 -10.85 -0.35 -11.08
C LEU A 341 -10.54 -0.45 -9.58
N GLY A 342 -11.30 -1.28 -8.88
CA GLY A 342 -10.98 -1.79 -7.54
C GLY A 342 -10.28 -3.14 -7.61
N THR A 343 -9.33 -3.28 -8.52
CA THR A 343 -8.66 -4.55 -8.87
C THR A 343 -7.40 -4.82 -8.04
N GLY A 344 -7.11 -3.93 -7.07
CA GLY A 344 -5.94 -4.03 -6.20
C GLY A 344 -4.62 -3.72 -6.91
N TYR A 345 -3.55 -4.34 -6.45
CA TYR A 345 -2.20 -4.04 -6.88
C TYR A 345 -1.54 -5.26 -7.51
N ASP A 346 -0.49 -5.02 -8.31
CA ASP A 346 0.31 -6.09 -8.94
C ASP A 346 1.03 -6.90 -7.84
N PRO A 347 0.88 -8.23 -7.79
CA PRO A 347 1.58 -9.06 -6.82
C PRO A 347 3.09 -9.15 -7.06
N ARG A 348 3.56 -8.83 -8.27
CA ARG A 348 4.99 -8.81 -8.58
C ARG A 348 5.72 -7.69 -7.81
N LYS A 349 7.02 -7.81 -7.67
CA LYS A 349 7.84 -6.70 -7.14
C LYS A 349 7.59 -5.44 -7.98
N PRO A 350 7.59 -4.23 -7.38
CA PRO A 350 7.39 -2.98 -8.10
C PRO A 350 8.34 -2.81 -9.29
N ALA A 351 7.92 -2.08 -10.31
CA ALA A 351 8.72 -1.85 -11.53
C ALA A 351 10.13 -1.35 -11.20
N LEU A 352 10.24 -0.37 -10.29
CA LEU A 352 11.52 0.17 -9.83
C LEU A 352 12.46 -0.91 -9.29
N VAL A 353 11.93 -1.88 -8.53
CA VAL A 353 12.71 -2.99 -7.94
C VAL A 353 13.12 -3.99 -9.03
N ARG A 354 12.23 -4.31 -9.97
CA ARG A 354 12.54 -5.21 -11.08
C ARG A 354 13.62 -4.64 -12.00
N GLU A 355 13.55 -3.34 -12.29
CA GLU A 355 14.56 -2.64 -13.07
C GLU A 355 15.90 -2.59 -12.35
N LEU A 356 15.91 -2.34 -11.03
CA LEU A 356 17.12 -2.41 -10.23
C LEU A 356 17.74 -3.81 -10.27
N ALA A 357 16.94 -4.85 -10.09
CA ALA A 357 17.39 -6.25 -10.16
C ALA A 357 18.05 -6.58 -11.50
N ALA A 358 17.45 -6.14 -12.61
CA ALA A 358 18.02 -6.31 -13.95
C ALA A 358 19.39 -5.61 -14.10
N ARG A 359 19.56 -4.40 -13.52
CA ARG A 359 20.82 -3.65 -13.58
C ARG A 359 21.96 -4.29 -12.78
N VAL A 360 21.63 -5.02 -11.71
CA VAL A 360 22.63 -5.75 -10.90
C VAL A 360 22.75 -7.23 -11.30
N GLY A 361 22.07 -7.66 -12.37
CA GLY A 361 22.16 -9.01 -12.90
C GLY A 361 21.47 -10.08 -12.05
N ILE A 362 20.36 -9.71 -11.33
CA ILE A 362 19.59 -10.63 -10.50
C ILE A 362 18.29 -11.00 -11.21
N ASP A 363 18.12 -12.28 -11.53
CA ASP A 363 16.91 -12.80 -12.18
C ASP A 363 15.74 -12.92 -11.19
N LYS A 364 16.03 -13.30 -9.94
CA LYS A 364 15.03 -13.47 -8.88
C LYS A 364 15.41 -12.65 -7.65
N VAL A 365 14.54 -11.73 -7.27
CA VAL A 365 14.73 -10.90 -6.08
C VAL A 365 14.39 -11.72 -4.83
N GLU A 366 15.40 -12.19 -4.13
CA GLU A 366 15.27 -12.87 -2.83
C GLU A 366 15.69 -11.94 -1.70
N VAL A 367 15.00 -12.05 -0.57
CA VAL A 367 15.29 -11.25 0.62
C VAL A 367 15.67 -12.14 1.81
N SER A 368 16.49 -11.61 2.69
CA SER A 368 16.78 -12.22 4.00
C SER A 368 15.61 -12.02 4.97
N ARG A 369 15.67 -12.66 6.15
CA ARG A 369 14.69 -12.44 7.23
C ARG A 369 14.60 -10.95 7.65
N ALA A 370 15.68 -10.20 7.53
CA ALA A 370 15.71 -8.74 7.75
C ALA A 370 15.30 -7.92 6.52
N HIS A 371 14.55 -8.49 5.57
CA HIS A 371 14.06 -7.82 4.35
C HIS A 371 15.15 -7.30 3.41
N ARG A 372 16.41 -7.69 3.60
CA ARG A 372 17.53 -7.27 2.76
C ARG A 372 17.64 -8.15 1.51
N VAL A 373 17.73 -7.51 0.34
CA VAL A 373 17.93 -8.19 -0.96
C VAL A 373 19.29 -8.93 -0.96
N ARG A 374 19.30 -10.16 -1.44
CA ARG A 374 20.50 -10.98 -1.61
C ARG A 374 21.23 -10.53 -2.88
N LEU A 375 22.28 -9.72 -2.71
CA LEU A 375 23.11 -9.16 -3.80
C LEU A 375 24.44 -9.91 -4.00
N GLY A 376 24.65 -11.03 -3.31
CA GLY A 376 25.96 -11.70 -3.22
C GLY A 376 26.83 -11.12 -2.10
N ASP A 377 27.93 -11.84 -1.79
CA ASP A 377 28.77 -11.57 -0.62
C ASP A 377 29.66 -10.32 -0.76
N ALA A 378 29.95 -9.91 -2.00
CA ALA A 378 30.80 -8.76 -2.28
C ALA A 378 30.11 -7.40 -2.15
N ALA A 379 28.78 -7.34 -2.06
CA ALA A 379 28.04 -6.07 -2.02
C ALA A 379 28.20 -5.38 -0.65
N ARG A 380 28.77 -4.17 -0.66
CA ARG A 380 28.92 -3.29 0.51
C ARG A 380 27.67 -2.46 0.76
N GLY A 381 26.98 -2.03 -0.31
CA GLY A 381 25.69 -1.34 -0.25
C GLY A 381 24.53 -2.34 -0.06
N ALA A 382 23.55 -2.01 0.77
CA ALA A 382 22.37 -2.85 0.97
C ALA A 382 21.11 -2.28 0.29
N VAL A 383 20.19 -3.17 -0.08
CA VAL A 383 18.81 -2.81 -0.48
C VAL A 383 17.85 -3.56 0.42
N TYR A 384 16.89 -2.85 1.01
CA TYR A 384 15.80 -3.41 1.80
C TYR A 384 14.47 -3.16 1.12
N LEU A 385 13.59 -4.16 1.13
CA LEU A 385 12.25 -4.06 0.54
C LEU A 385 11.18 -4.15 1.63
N GLN A 386 10.23 -3.23 1.64
CA GLN A 386 9.13 -3.20 2.60
C GLN A 386 7.76 -3.33 1.92
N GLY A 387 6.93 -4.23 2.45
CA GLY A 387 5.53 -4.38 2.01
C GLY A 387 5.33 -5.12 0.69
N VAL A 388 6.35 -5.80 0.19
CA VAL A 388 6.35 -6.52 -1.09
C VAL A 388 6.94 -7.93 -1.01
N ASN A 389 7.09 -8.46 0.21
CA ASN A 389 7.77 -9.74 0.48
C ASN A 389 6.82 -10.83 1.03
N GLU A 390 5.53 -10.80 0.70
CA GLU A 390 4.55 -11.78 1.21
C GLU A 390 4.97 -13.23 0.98
N GLU A 391 5.62 -13.53 -0.13
CA GLU A 391 6.11 -14.87 -0.47
C GLU A 391 7.12 -15.46 0.54
N THR A 392 7.77 -14.60 1.32
CA THR A 392 8.78 -14.99 2.32
C THR A 392 8.43 -14.58 3.74
N HIS A 393 7.61 -13.55 3.93
CA HIS A 393 7.28 -12.96 5.24
C HIS A 393 5.80 -13.05 5.60
N GLY A 394 5.00 -13.76 4.79
CA GLY A 394 3.57 -13.96 5.01
C GLY A 394 2.72 -12.76 4.58
N ILE A 395 1.40 -12.97 4.61
CA ILE A 395 0.40 -12.00 4.13
C ILE A 395 0.45 -10.66 4.88
N ALA A 396 0.93 -10.68 6.13
CA ALA A 396 1.05 -9.49 6.97
C ALA A 396 2.12 -8.50 6.47
N ASP A 397 3.06 -8.93 5.60
CA ASP A 397 4.14 -8.06 5.12
C ASP A 397 3.63 -6.80 4.39
N SER A 398 2.53 -6.90 3.65
CA SER A 398 1.92 -5.74 2.98
C SER A 398 1.06 -4.85 3.90
N LEU A 399 0.90 -5.22 5.18
CA LEU A 399 -0.01 -4.58 6.11
C LEU A 399 0.70 -3.72 7.16
N ILE A 400 -0.09 -2.86 7.82
CA ILE A 400 0.36 -2.06 8.96
C ILE A 400 0.72 -2.95 10.16
N SER A 401 0.11 -4.12 10.30
CA SER A 401 0.19 -5.00 11.47
C SER A 401 1.61 -5.38 11.91
N VAL A 402 2.59 -5.39 11.02
CA VAL A 402 3.97 -5.80 11.30
C VAL A 402 5.00 -4.67 11.17
N LEU A 403 4.57 -3.44 10.89
CA LEU A 403 5.48 -2.32 10.61
C LEU A 403 6.49 -2.07 11.73
N ALA A 404 6.03 -2.05 12.98
CA ALA A 404 6.87 -1.77 14.14
C ALA A 404 7.99 -2.82 14.29
N ASN A 405 7.69 -4.10 14.13
CA ASN A 405 8.66 -5.19 14.25
C ASN A 405 9.58 -5.25 13.02
N ARG A 406 9.00 -5.15 11.81
CA ARG A 406 9.79 -5.10 10.56
C ARG A 406 10.81 -3.97 10.55
N SER A 407 10.42 -2.79 11.01
CA SER A 407 11.34 -1.65 11.10
C SER A 407 12.49 -1.91 12.08
N HIS A 408 12.23 -2.67 13.16
CA HIS A 408 13.27 -3.10 14.10
C HIS A 408 14.25 -4.08 13.44
N ASP A 409 13.75 -5.07 12.71
CA ASP A 409 14.59 -6.06 12.02
C ASP A 409 15.52 -5.41 11.00
N ILE A 410 15.00 -4.46 10.21
CA ILE A 410 15.78 -3.67 9.25
C ILE A 410 16.82 -2.80 9.98
N LEU A 411 16.43 -2.11 11.05
CA LEU A 411 17.32 -1.29 11.84
C LEU A 411 18.47 -2.12 12.45
N ALA A 412 18.16 -3.28 13.02
CA ALA A 412 19.16 -4.18 13.61
C ALA A 412 20.20 -4.64 12.56
N ASP A 413 19.75 -5.03 11.37
CA ASP A 413 20.65 -5.40 10.26
C ASP A 413 21.51 -4.21 9.78
N LEU A 414 20.92 -3.00 9.65
CA LEU A 414 21.66 -1.78 9.32
C LEU A 414 22.75 -1.46 10.33
N LEU A 415 22.48 -1.57 11.62
CA LEU A 415 23.44 -1.31 12.68
C LEU A 415 24.55 -2.38 12.71
N ALA A 416 24.20 -3.66 12.60
CA ALA A 416 25.17 -4.76 12.56
C ALA A 416 26.15 -4.63 11.39
N ARG A 417 25.67 -4.27 10.20
CA ARG A 417 26.51 -4.05 9.01
C ARG A 417 27.46 -2.87 9.18
N ARG A 418 27.04 -1.81 9.84
CA ARG A 418 27.89 -0.63 10.12
C ARG A 418 28.99 -0.95 11.13
N ALA A 419 28.66 -1.72 12.18
CA ALA A 419 29.65 -2.17 13.15
C ALA A 419 30.73 -3.08 12.52
N GLY A 420 30.33 -4.01 11.64
CA GLY A 420 31.24 -4.90 10.93
C GLY A 420 32.18 -4.20 9.96
N THR A 421 31.77 -3.08 9.34
CA THR A 421 32.62 -2.28 8.45
C THR A 421 33.62 -1.39 9.22
N GLY A 422 33.31 -0.98 10.46
CA GLY A 422 34.22 -0.21 11.32
C GLY A 422 35.39 -1.03 11.82
N ALA A 423 35.23 -2.35 12.01
CA ALA A 423 36.31 -3.23 12.47
C ALA A 423 37.37 -3.56 11.38
N GLY A 424 37.03 -3.36 10.09
CA GLY A 424 37.92 -3.62 8.96
C GLY A 424 38.82 -2.44 8.56
N SER A 425 38.54 -1.21 9.02
CA SER A 425 39.30 -0.01 8.68
C SER A 425 40.38 0.36 9.70
N ALA A 426 40.50 -0.41 10.80
CA ALA A 426 41.49 -0.20 11.87
C ALA A 426 42.63 -1.26 11.89
N ARG A 427 42.90 -1.90 10.74
CA ARG A 427 44.06 -2.79 10.60
C ARG A 427 44.98 -2.34 9.46
#